data_3f3bfdb1eff72df010207beb413c8774
#
_entry.id   3f3bfdb1eff72df010207beb413c8774
#
_cell.length_a   1.000
_cell.length_b   1.000
_cell.length_c   1.000
_cell.angle_alpha   90.00
_cell.angle_beta   90.00
_cell.angle_gamma   90.00
#
_symmetry.space_group_name_H-M   'P 1'
#
loop_
_entity.id
_entity.type
_entity.pdbx_description
1 polymer ?
#
loop_
_entity_poly.entity_id
_entity_poly.type
_entity_poly.pdbx_seq_one_letter_code
_entity_poly.pdbx_strand_id
1 'polypeptide(L)'
;MARWPRADDELLRPGNGERREWPVPSHDNAVGRIIRVLTLQPRYILCNRVQTIIATMNQLIFRSFPLALVLLLCACGKPESATTAASQPLLVAPEDLVTLQGDALASGPPITGTIQPERRADLRAEVSAVVLQVLKDNGDSVARGDLLVRLDDTAIRDSLTSADEAVRASVQSFEQAERQFQRLKTLRESGMASTQQLEDAEIRRNNAQSDLSAARTRVVQARQQLERTLARAPFAGIVSERKVSPGDTAQVGKELLKVMDPNSMRFEGLVSADAITEVKVGQAVNFQVSGSGPQEFSGLVKRINPSANAATRQVEVMVEFAAGKQPRLAGLYAEGRVETSRRNALMVPAMALAREGDKVYAWRLQDGAVHKLSLALGERDARHGDFVVLDGLHEGDRLIRNPTAALKEGQKVELRAAAAIAPLAAASAAGK
;
A
#
# COMPACT_ATOMS: atom_id res chain seq x y z
N MET A 1 33.46 42.77 27.06
CA MET A 1 34.79 42.81 26.44
C MET A 1 35.67 41.83 27.18
N ALA A 2 35.84 40.62 26.72
CA ALA A 2 36.88 39.70 27.17
C ALA A 2 37.20 38.79 25.97
N ARG A 3 38.40 38.92 25.51
CA ARG A 3 39.02 38.34 24.31
C ARG A 3 39.52 36.94 24.64
N TRP A 4 39.24 35.95 23.80
CA TRP A 4 39.84 34.62 23.81
C TRP A 4 41.15 34.63 23.01
N PRO A 5 42.23 33.95 23.46
CA PRO A 5 43.47 33.83 22.72
C PRO A 5 43.39 32.70 21.67
N ARG A 6 44.00 32.96 20.49
CA ARG A 6 44.34 32.02 19.44
C ARG A 6 45.51 31.14 19.90
N ALA A 7 45.44 29.85 19.65
CA ALA A 7 46.60 28.95 19.73
C ALA A 7 47.17 28.75 18.33
N ASP A 8 48.44 28.94 18.22
CA ASP A 8 49.25 28.92 17.01
C ASP A 8 49.62 27.48 16.60
N ASP A 9 49.86 27.36 15.30
CA ASP A 9 50.51 26.29 14.54
C ASP A 9 51.76 25.70 15.19
N GLU A 10 51.86 24.38 15.20
CA GLU A 10 53.18 23.72 15.04
C GLU A 10 53.11 22.32 14.43
N LEU A 11 53.59 22.23 13.19
CA LEU A 11 54.44 21.17 12.61
C LEU A 11 53.91 19.74 12.46
N LEU A 12 53.40 19.51 11.27
CA LEU A 12 53.30 18.19 10.63
C LEU A 12 54.67 17.85 9.92
N ARG A 13 55.29 16.77 10.35
CA ARG A 13 56.28 16.02 9.53
C ARG A 13 55.68 14.67 9.12
N PRO A 14 55.85 14.25 7.87
CA PRO A 14 55.34 12.95 7.39
C PRO A 14 56.28 11.83 7.78
N GLY A 15 55.73 10.81 8.45
CA GLY A 15 56.39 9.53 8.70
C GLY A 15 56.07 8.54 7.59
N ASN A 16 57.11 8.04 6.91
CA ASN A 16 57.13 6.88 6.06
C ASN A 16 56.69 5.64 6.84
N GLY A 17 55.90 4.77 6.22
CA GLY A 17 55.76 3.48 6.82
C GLY A 17 54.63 2.61 6.23
N GLU A 18 55.02 1.78 5.29
CA GLU A 18 54.56 0.42 5.06
C GLU A 18 53.06 0.17 4.84
N ARG A 19 52.71 0.01 3.57
CA ARG A 19 51.53 -0.74 3.11
C ARG A 19 51.67 -2.21 3.51
N ARG A 20 50.90 -2.68 4.42
CA ARG A 20 50.63 -4.12 4.58
C ARG A 20 49.55 -4.53 3.59
N GLU A 21 50.01 -5.21 2.55
CA GLU A 21 49.14 -5.95 1.64
C GLU A 21 48.58 -7.20 2.37
N TRP A 22 47.27 -7.34 2.35
CA TRP A 22 46.61 -8.58 2.75
C TRP A 22 46.61 -9.53 1.55
N PRO A 23 46.96 -10.81 1.71
CA PRO A 23 46.96 -11.78 0.61
C PRO A 23 45.54 -12.19 0.26
N VAL A 24 45.25 -12.08 -1.05
CA VAL A 24 44.13 -12.71 -1.69
C VAL A 24 44.46 -14.20 -1.86
N PRO A 25 43.63 -15.15 -1.42
CA PRO A 25 43.84 -16.55 -1.76
C PRO A 25 43.36 -16.82 -3.18
N SER A 26 44.31 -17.14 -4.05
CA SER A 26 44.09 -17.82 -5.31
C SER A 26 43.65 -19.26 -5.05
N HIS A 27 42.51 -19.64 -5.53
CA HIS A 27 42.15 -21.04 -5.75
C HIS A 27 41.95 -21.28 -7.25
N ASP A 28 43.08 -21.65 -7.91
CA ASP A 28 43.06 -22.56 -9.03
C ASP A 28 42.92 -23.99 -8.49
N ASN A 29 41.96 -24.71 -9.02
CA ASN A 29 42.05 -26.08 -9.51
C ASN A 29 40.66 -26.66 -9.69
N ALA A 30 40.26 -26.73 -10.95
CA ALA A 30 40.15 -27.96 -11.70
C ALA A 30 39.15 -28.98 -11.08
N VAL A 31 38.02 -29.13 -11.70
CA VAL A 31 37.57 -30.40 -12.31
C VAL A 31 36.43 -30.06 -13.28
N GLY A 32 36.68 -30.32 -14.55
CA GLY A 32 35.70 -30.23 -15.63
C GLY A 32 34.57 -31.23 -15.46
N ARG A 33 33.37 -30.77 -15.73
CA ARG A 33 32.32 -31.60 -16.31
C ARG A 33 31.53 -30.78 -17.32
N ILE A 34 31.80 -31.13 -18.54
CA ILE A 34 31.06 -30.89 -19.75
C ILE A 34 29.59 -31.22 -19.52
N ILE A 35 28.72 -30.21 -19.54
CA ILE A 35 27.35 -30.40 -19.86
C ILE A 35 27.06 -29.61 -21.13
N ARG A 36 27.06 -30.33 -22.25
CA ARG A 36 26.49 -29.88 -23.52
C ARG A 36 25.00 -29.63 -23.31
N VAL A 37 24.61 -28.39 -23.32
CA VAL A 37 23.22 -28.03 -23.54
C VAL A 37 23.01 -28.06 -25.06
N LEU A 38 22.37 -29.12 -25.52
CA LEU A 38 21.80 -29.23 -26.84
C LEU A 38 20.63 -28.25 -26.91
N THR A 39 20.82 -27.14 -27.57
CA THR A 39 19.74 -26.31 -28.09
C THR A 39 19.14 -26.99 -29.30
N LEU A 40 18.04 -27.70 -29.09
CA LEU A 40 17.16 -28.18 -30.13
C LEU A 40 16.39 -27.00 -30.72
N GLN A 41 16.79 -26.54 -31.88
CA GLN A 41 15.87 -25.89 -32.80
C GLN A 41 15.39 -26.97 -33.81
N PRO A 42 14.09 -27.29 -33.81
CA PRO A 42 13.48 -27.89 -34.97
C PRO A 42 12.18 -27.16 -35.30
N ARG A 43 12.20 -26.25 -36.21
CA ARG A 43 10.94 -25.76 -36.83
C ARG A 43 11.09 -25.01 -38.16
N TYR A 44 12.20 -25.13 -38.86
CA TYR A 44 12.35 -24.46 -40.17
C TYR A 44 12.59 -25.37 -41.37
N ILE A 45 12.46 -26.69 -41.25
CA ILE A 45 12.76 -27.62 -42.40
C ILE A 45 11.49 -28.32 -42.95
N LEU A 46 10.32 -28.12 -42.37
CA LEU A 46 9.10 -28.79 -42.88
C LEU A 46 8.19 -27.91 -43.76
N CYS A 47 8.49 -26.64 -43.95
CA CYS A 47 7.63 -25.76 -44.75
C CYS A 47 8.00 -25.68 -46.26
N ASN A 48 9.15 -26.22 -46.68
CA ASN A 48 9.62 -26.09 -48.05
C ASN A 48 9.36 -27.35 -48.94
N ARG A 49 8.81 -28.45 -48.41
CA ARG A 49 8.42 -29.63 -49.18
C ARG A 49 6.94 -29.77 -49.51
N VAL A 50 6.08 -28.94 -48.88
CA VAL A 50 4.64 -28.96 -49.16
C VAL A 50 4.26 -27.99 -50.30
N GLN A 51 5.04 -26.95 -50.51
CA GLN A 51 4.79 -26.03 -51.63
C GLN A 51 5.19 -26.56 -53.02
N THR A 52 6.06 -27.55 -53.11
CA THR A 52 6.48 -28.12 -54.42
C THR A 52 5.53 -29.22 -54.95
N ILE A 53 4.67 -29.76 -54.11
CA ILE A 53 3.71 -30.80 -54.53
C ILE A 53 2.38 -30.18 -54.99
N ILE A 54 2.03 -28.98 -54.54
CA ILE A 54 0.81 -28.28 -54.96
C ILE A 54 0.98 -27.59 -56.33
N ALA A 55 2.19 -27.22 -56.72
CA ALA A 55 2.47 -26.55 -57.98
C ALA A 55 2.46 -27.47 -59.19
N THR A 56 2.65 -28.79 -59.04
CA THR A 56 2.69 -29.77 -60.15
C THR A 56 1.33 -30.42 -60.44
N MET A 57 0.34 -30.28 -59.58
CA MET A 57 -0.98 -30.86 -59.78
C MET A 57 -1.98 -29.92 -60.47
N ASN A 58 -1.66 -28.64 -60.64
CA ASN A 58 -2.55 -27.64 -61.27
C ASN A 58 -2.26 -27.41 -62.75
N GLN A 59 -1.25 -28.09 -63.34
CA GLN A 59 -0.95 -27.97 -64.79
C GLN A 59 -1.53 -29.09 -65.66
N LEU A 60 -2.20 -30.11 -65.10
CA LEU A 60 -2.73 -31.25 -65.87
C LEU A 60 -4.23 -31.22 -66.12
N ILE A 61 -4.99 -30.23 -65.64
CA ILE A 61 -6.46 -30.17 -65.77
C ILE A 61 -6.92 -29.11 -66.84
N PHE A 62 -5.99 -28.32 -67.42
CA PHE A 62 -6.39 -27.27 -68.37
C PHE A 62 -6.13 -27.58 -69.82
N ARG A 63 -6.08 -28.89 -70.23
CA ARG A 63 -5.84 -29.24 -71.64
C ARG A 63 -6.73 -30.35 -72.13
N SER A 64 -8.06 -30.23 -71.99
CA SER A 64 -9.01 -30.95 -72.82
C SER A 64 -10.44 -30.56 -72.45
N PHE A 65 -10.96 -29.55 -73.09
CA PHE A 65 -12.39 -29.38 -73.48
C PHE A 65 -12.60 -28.04 -74.15
N PRO A 66 -12.46 -28.03 -75.49
CA PRO A 66 -13.35 -27.18 -76.23
C PRO A 66 -14.03 -28.04 -77.33
N LEU A 67 -15.27 -28.34 -77.18
CA LEU A 67 -16.19 -28.54 -78.31
C LEU A 67 -17.42 -29.33 -77.84
N ALA A 68 -18.39 -28.64 -77.31
CA ALA A 68 -19.78 -29.06 -77.37
C ALA A 68 -20.59 -28.13 -76.46
N LEU A 69 -21.16 -27.10 -76.96
CA LEU A 69 -22.52 -26.71 -76.64
C LEU A 69 -22.81 -25.28 -77.23
N VAL A 70 -22.88 -25.27 -78.54
CA VAL A 70 -23.72 -24.29 -79.23
C VAL A 70 -24.97 -25.01 -79.59
N LEU A 71 -26.06 -24.80 -78.86
CA LEU A 71 -27.49 -24.96 -79.26
C LEU A 71 -28.32 -25.10 -77.99
N LEU A 72 -28.87 -24.02 -77.52
CA LEU A 72 -30.25 -23.87 -77.08
C LEU A 72 -30.50 -22.44 -76.62
N LEU A 73 -30.70 -21.62 -77.62
CA LEU A 73 -31.37 -20.32 -77.48
C LEU A 73 -32.89 -20.57 -77.54
N CYS A 74 -33.58 -19.74 -76.72
CA CYS A 74 -35.02 -19.53 -76.67
C CYS A 74 -35.76 -20.21 -75.55
N ALA A 75 -35.82 -19.54 -74.40
CA ALA A 75 -37.02 -19.49 -73.59
C ALA A 75 -37.13 -18.10 -72.95
N CYS A 76 -38.11 -17.32 -73.38
CA CYS A 76 -38.54 -16.05 -72.80
C CYS A 76 -38.94 -16.24 -71.33
N GLY A 77 -38.19 -15.70 -70.42
CA GLY A 77 -38.59 -15.56 -69.03
C GLY A 77 -38.75 -14.04 -68.72
N LYS A 78 -39.95 -13.62 -68.37
CA LYS A 78 -40.33 -12.32 -67.88
C LYS A 78 -39.32 -11.76 -66.85
N PRO A 79 -39.03 -10.45 -66.86
CA PRO A 79 -38.30 -9.88 -65.74
C PRO A 79 -39.22 -9.91 -64.50
N GLU A 80 -38.90 -10.81 -63.59
CA GLU A 80 -39.46 -10.82 -62.25
C GLU A 80 -38.92 -9.60 -61.54
N SER A 81 -39.76 -8.67 -61.21
CA SER A 81 -39.48 -7.50 -60.42
C SER A 81 -38.76 -7.94 -59.15
N ALA A 82 -37.53 -7.48 -58.96
CA ALA A 82 -36.82 -7.67 -57.70
C ALA A 82 -37.71 -7.09 -56.60
N THR A 83 -38.43 -7.97 -55.93
CA THR A 83 -39.10 -7.66 -54.68
C THR A 83 -37.99 -7.20 -53.71
N THR A 84 -37.93 -5.92 -53.42
CA THR A 84 -37.12 -5.37 -52.35
C THR A 84 -37.50 -6.17 -51.12
N ALA A 85 -36.63 -7.06 -50.69
CA ALA A 85 -36.82 -7.80 -49.46
C ALA A 85 -36.98 -6.74 -48.36
N ALA A 86 -38.21 -6.55 -47.91
CA ALA A 86 -38.52 -5.69 -46.77
C ALA A 86 -37.68 -6.26 -45.60
N SER A 87 -36.67 -5.51 -45.18
CA SER A 87 -35.85 -5.86 -44.03
C SER A 87 -36.80 -6.07 -42.86
N GLN A 88 -36.84 -7.30 -42.33
CA GLN A 88 -37.65 -7.61 -41.15
C GLN A 88 -37.23 -6.63 -40.05
N PRO A 89 -38.19 -6.04 -39.33
CA PRO A 89 -37.84 -5.14 -38.24
C PRO A 89 -37.05 -5.91 -37.17
N LEU A 90 -35.99 -5.31 -36.67
CA LEU A 90 -35.18 -5.86 -35.59
C LEU A 90 -35.95 -5.70 -34.27
N LEU A 91 -36.25 -6.82 -33.62
CA LEU A 91 -36.86 -6.81 -32.27
C LEU A 91 -35.74 -6.58 -31.24
N VAL A 92 -35.76 -5.42 -30.59
CA VAL A 92 -34.78 -5.07 -29.55
C VAL A 92 -35.50 -4.99 -28.21
N ALA A 93 -34.97 -5.66 -27.20
CA ALA A 93 -35.47 -5.56 -25.84
C ALA A 93 -34.99 -4.22 -25.20
N PRO A 94 -35.78 -3.60 -24.31
CA PRO A 94 -35.36 -2.36 -23.64
C PRO A 94 -34.02 -2.50 -22.88
N GLU A 95 -33.72 -3.69 -22.38
CA GLU A 95 -32.46 -4.05 -21.70
C GLU A 95 -31.24 -4.07 -22.63
N ASP A 96 -31.44 -4.20 -23.93
CA ASP A 96 -30.37 -4.14 -24.96
C ASP A 96 -30.06 -2.71 -25.41
N LEU A 97 -30.75 -1.73 -24.85
CA LEU A 97 -30.50 -0.32 -25.08
C LEU A 97 -29.78 0.32 -23.91
N VAL A 98 -28.76 1.10 -24.22
CA VAL A 98 -28.07 1.94 -23.25
C VAL A 98 -28.37 3.40 -23.58
N THR A 99 -28.93 4.11 -22.63
CA THR A 99 -29.10 5.57 -22.73
C THR A 99 -27.84 6.22 -22.21
N LEU A 100 -27.21 7.05 -23.03
CA LEU A 100 -26.01 7.77 -22.62
C LEU A 100 -26.36 8.87 -21.65
N GLN A 101 -25.61 8.91 -20.54
CA GLN A 101 -25.66 9.96 -19.55
C GLN A 101 -24.26 10.53 -19.36
N GLY A 102 -24.21 11.83 -19.06
CA GLY A 102 -22.96 12.43 -18.62
C GLY A 102 -22.58 11.89 -17.25
N ASP A 103 -21.44 11.23 -17.16
CA ASP A 103 -20.90 10.77 -15.89
C ASP A 103 -19.65 11.57 -15.51
N ALA A 104 -19.38 11.66 -14.22
CA ALA A 104 -18.21 12.35 -13.71
C ALA A 104 -16.95 11.49 -13.90
N LEU A 105 -16.22 11.77 -14.96
CA LEU A 105 -14.88 11.21 -15.12
C LEU A 105 -13.96 11.79 -14.05
N ALA A 106 -13.55 10.98 -13.09
CA ALA A 106 -12.47 11.31 -12.17
C ALA A 106 -11.13 11.06 -12.88
N SER A 107 -10.53 12.12 -13.35
CA SER A 107 -9.20 12.07 -13.99
C SER A 107 -8.14 12.49 -12.98
N GLY A 108 -7.01 11.80 -13.00
CA GLY A 108 -5.85 12.16 -12.20
C GLY A 108 -4.78 11.06 -12.16
N PRO A 109 -3.63 11.37 -11.56
CA PRO A 109 -2.50 10.46 -11.55
C PRO A 109 -2.79 9.16 -10.82
N PRO A 110 -2.24 8.04 -11.33
CA PRO A 110 -2.30 6.77 -10.62
C PRO A 110 -1.51 6.83 -9.32
N ILE A 111 -2.03 6.19 -8.30
CA ILE A 111 -1.41 6.02 -6.99
C ILE A 111 -1.40 4.54 -6.63
N THR A 112 -0.26 4.02 -6.28
CA THR A 112 -0.08 2.63 -5.87
C THR A 112 0.68 2.57 -4.55
N GLY A 113 0.38 1.61 -3.71
CA GLY A 113 1.06 1.55 -2.41
C GLY A 113 0.52 0.46 -1.49
N THR A 114 0.65 0.67 -0.19
CA THR A 114 0.24 -0.30 0.82
C THR A 114 -0.57 0.34 1.93
N ILE A 115 -1.41 -0.48 2.54
CA ILE A 115 -2.17 -0.08 3.73
C ILE A 115 -1.27 -0.27 4.95
N GLN A 116 -1.06 0.79 5.73
CA GLN A 116 -0.21 0.76 6.92
C GLN A 116 -0.95 1.38 8.11
N PRO A 117 -0.69 0.92 9.34
CA PRO A 117 -1.22 1.57 10.53
C PRO A 117 -0.46 2.86 10.81
N GLU A 118 -1.17 3.94 11.09
CA GLU A 118 -0.56 5.21 11.53
C GLU A 118 0.08 5.04 12.91
N ARG A 119 -0.62 4.30 13.81
CA ARG A 119 -0.10 3.98 15.14
C ARG A 119 0.44 2.57 15.17
N ARG A 120 1.76 2.46 15.20
CA ARG A 120 2.50 1.21 15.41
C ARG A 120 3.65 1.44 16.39
N ALA A 121 3.99 0.44 17.14
CA ALA A 121 5.12 0.45 18.06
C ALA A 121 5.90 -0.85 17.97
N ASP A 122 7.19 -0.73 17.70
CA ASP A 122 8.15 -1.83 17.78
C ASP A 122 8.75 -1.81 19.18
N LEU A 123 8.26 -2.66 20.06
CA LEU A 123 8.74 -2.74 21.44
C LEU A 123 10.08 -3.47 21.46
N ARG A 124 11.08 -2.80 22.00
CA ARG A 124 12.45 -3.31 22.11
C ARG A 124 12.88 -3.43 23.55
N ALA A 125 13.78 -4.38 23.83
CA ALA A 125 14.40 -4.49 25.15
C ALA A 125 15.23 -3.26 25.46
N GLU A 126 14.98 -2.61 26.59
CA GLU A 126 15.74 -1.49 27.10
C GLU A 126 16.86 -1.91 28.08
N VAL A 127 16.80 -3.16 28.56
CA VAL A 127 17.81 -3.79 29.40
C VAL A 127 18.16 -5.17 28.87
N SER A 128 19.38 -5.64 29.13
CA SER A 128 19.80 -6.98 28.77
C SER A 128 19.42 -7.95 29.88
N ALA A 129 18.46 -8.87 29.58
CA ALA A 129 18.00 -9.89 30.53
C ALA A 129 17.35 -11.06 29.79
N VAL A 130 17.09 -12.14 30.52
CA VAL A 130 16.35 -13.29 30.00
C VAL A 130 14.85 -12.99 30.00
N VAL A 131 14.13 -13.40 28.97
CA VAL A 131 12.67 -13.32 28.91
C VAL A 131 12.07 -14.38 29.84
N LEU A 132 11.45 -13.95 30.91
CA LEU A 132 10.78 -14.89 31.85
C LEU A 132 9.40 -15.27 31.30
N GLN A 133 8.65 -14.31 30.78
CA GLN A 133 7.27 -14.52 30.39
C GLN A 133 6.90 -13.63 29.22
N VAL A 134 6.16 -14.19 28.27
CA VAL A 134 5.44 -13.47 27.22
C VAL A 134 3.95 -13.68 27.48
N LEU A 135 3.22 -12.61 27.78
CA LEU A 135 1.82 -12.67 28.23
C LEU A 135 0.81 -12.50 27.10
N LYS A 136 1.27 -12.07 25.93
CA LYS A 136 0.45 -11.81 24.77
C LYS A 136 1.08 -12.42 23.53
N ASP A 137 0.25 -13.00 22.67
CA ASP A 137 0.70 -13.62 21.41
C ASP A 137 0.15 -12.87 20.19
N ASN A 138 0.57 -13.29 18.99
CA ASN A 138 0.12 -12.72 17.72
C ASN A 138 -1.41 -12.76 17.61
N GLY A 139 -2.03 -11.63 17.29
CA GLY A 139 -3.48 -11.47 17.17
C GLY A 139 -4.17 -11.07 18.49
N ASP A 140 -3.49 -11.10 19.63
CA ASP A 140 -4.10 -10.70 20.90
C ASP A 140 -4.35 -9.20 20.97
N SER A 141 -5.52 -8.84 21.50
CA SER A 141 -5.83 -7.44 21.81
C SER A 141 -5.16 -6.99 23.10
N VAL A 142 -4.71 -5.76 23.12
CA VAL A 142 -4.02 -5.13 24.24
C VAL A 142 -4.60 -3.75 24.53
N ALA A 143 -4.71 -3.41 25.81
CA ALA A 143 -5.01 -2.06 26.25
C ALA A 143 -3.71 -1.31 26.53
N ARG A 144 -3.80 0.04 26.56
CA ARG A 144 -2.65 0.87 26.96
C ARG A 144 -2.18 0.52 28.36
N GLY A 145 -0.89 0.26 28.51
CA GLY A 145 -0.27 -0.09 29.80
C GLY A 145 -0.25 -1.58 30.12
N ASP A 146 -0.92 -2.43 29.34
CA ASP A 146 -0.88 -3.88 29.51
C ASP A 146 0.55 -4.38 29.48
N LEU A 147 0.86 -5.31 30.40
CA LEU A 147 2.15 -5.99 30.42
C LEU A 147 2.18 -7.05 29.32
N LEU A 148 3.17 -6.96 28.44
CA LEU A 148 3.31 -7.85 27.29
C LEU A 148 4.45 -8.85 27.47
N VAL A 149 5.61 -8.36 27.94
CA VAL A 149 6.79 -9.18 28.21
C VAL A 149 7.35 -8.81 29.57
N ARG A 150 7.76 -9.83 30.31
CA ARG A 150 8.49 -9.70 31.56
C ARG A 150 9.89 -10.27 31.38
N LEU A 151 10.87 -9.45 31.61
CA LEU A 151 12.29 -9.83 31.64
C LEU A 151 12.69 -10.20 33.06
N ASP A 152 13.80 -10.92 33.23
CA ASP A 152 14.38 -11.24 34.53
C ASP A 152 14.85 -9.95 35.23
N ASP A 153 14.28 -9.68 36.35
CA ASP A 153 14.51 -8.47 37.15
C ASP A 153 15.32 -8.73 38.42
N THR A 154 15.80 -9.98 38.67
CA THR A 154 16.43 -10.41 39.91
C THR A 154 17.63 -9.51 40.25
N ALA A 155 18.62 -9.42 39.39
CA ALA A 155 19.83 -8.62 39.66
C ALA A 155 19.52 -7.10 39.79
N ILE A 156 18.49 -6.63 39.09
CA ILE A 156 18.07 -5.22 39.16
C ILE A 156 17.36 -4.92 40.49
N ARG A 157 16.55 -5.87 41.00
CA ARG A 157 15.94 -5.79 42.34
C ARG A 157 16.97 -5.76 43.44
N ASP A 158 18.00 -6.58 43.32
CA ASP A 158 19.11 -6.61 44.28
C ASP A 158 19.86 -5.26 44.30
N SER A 159 20.07 -4.70 43.09
CA SER A 159 20.66 -3.35 42.93
C SER A 159 19.79 -2.25 43.56
N LEU A 160 18.45 -2.33 43.36
CA LEU A 160 17.52 -1.40 43.99
C LEU A 160 17.56 -1.50 45.51
N THR A 161 17.53 -2.74 46.06
CA THR A 161 17.62 -2.96 47.48
C THR A 161 18.92 -2.39 48.07
N SER A 162 20.05 -2.61 47.41
CA SER A 162 21.34 -2.04 47.82
C SER A 162 21.31 -0.50 47.79
N ALA A 163 20.69 0.11 46.77
CA ALA A 163 20.54 1.56 46.70
C ALA A 163 19.63 2.13 47.79
N ASP A 164 18.54 1.42 48.14
CA ASP A 164 17.65 1.81 49.24
C ASP A 164 18.37 1.75 50.61
N GLU A 165 19.20 0.72 50.85
CA GLU A 165 20.03 0.65 52.07
C GLU A 165 21.06 1.78 52.14
N ALA A 166 21.68 2.17 51.01
CA ALA A 166 22.59 3.31 50.96
C ALA A 166 21.86 4.64 51.29
N VAL A 167 20.60 4.81 50.88
CA VAL A 167 19.81 5.98 51.31
C VAL A 167 19.57 5.96 52.82
N ARG A 168 19.20 4.81 53.39
CA ARG A 168 18.98 4.70 54.82
C ARG A 168 20.24 5.08 55.64
N ALA A 169 21.41 4.59 55.20
CA ALA A 169 22.70 4.96 55.84
C ALA A 169 23.00 6.46 55.73
N SER A 170 22.79 7.03 54.53
CA SER A 170 23.01 8.48 54.27
C SER A 170 22.04 9.38 55.07
N VAL A 171 20.77 8.93 55.25
CA VAL A 171 19.81 9.64 56.12
C VAL A 171 20.32 9.70 57.55
N GLN A 172 20.78 8.58 58.12
CA GLN A 172 21.31 8.53 59.49
C GLN A 172 22.53 9.43 59.66
N SER A 173 23.45 9.43 58.66
CA SER A 173 24.62 10.28 58.64
C SER A 173 24.24 11.79 58.61
N PHE A 174 23.30 12.15 57.73
CA PHE A 174 22.79 13.51 57.66
C PHE A 174 22.12 13.95 58.97
N GLU A 175 21.24 13.15 59.53
CA GLU A 175 20.58 13.44 60.80
C GLU A 175 21.58 13.63 61.95
N GLN A 176 22.65 12.80 62.00
CA GLN A 176 23.71 12.96 62.96
C GLN A 176 24.45 14.29 62.79
N ALA A 177 24.84 14.63 61.54
CA ALA A 177 25.53 15.88 61.24
C ALA A 177 24.63 17.09 61.52
N GLU A 178 23.35 17.04 61.21
CA GLU A 178 22.37 18.08 61.49
C GLU A 178 22.21 18.31 62.99
N ARG A 179 22.04 17.21 63.80
CA ARG A 179 21.97 17.33 65.27
C ARG A 179 23.24 17.97 65.84
N GLN A 180 24.42 17.66 65.31
CA GLN A 180 25.68 18.22 65.74
C GLN A 180 25.77 19.70 65.41
N PHE A 181 25.38 20.08 64.17
CA PHE A 181 25.33 21.46 63.74
C PHE A 181 24.40 22.31 64.62
N GLN A 182 23.18 21.84 64.86
CA GLN A 182 22.21 22.52 65.73
C GLN A 182 22.73 22.71 67.16
N ARG A 183 23.37 21.68 67.73
CA ARG A 183 23.97 21.76 69.05
C ARG A 183 25.05 22.81 69.13
N LEU A 184 25.98 22.83 68.15
CA LEU A 184 27.08 23.85 68.12
C LEU A 184 26.54 25.22 67.81
N LYS A 185 25.48 25.40 67.09
CA LYS A 185 24.78 26.64 66.87
C LYS A 185 24.28 27.21 68.18
N THR A 186 23.57 26.46 68.99
CA THR A 186 23.08 26.90 70.35
C THR A 186 24.21 27.18 71.31
N LEU A 187 25.28 26.38 71.32
CA LEU A 187 26.48 26.64 72.13
C LEU A 187 27.22 27.92 71.73
N ARG A 188 27.25 28.23 70.40
CA ARG A 188 27.84 29.45 69.86
C ARG A 188 27.06 30.69 70.30
N GLU A 189 25.73 30.64 70.29
CA GLU A 189 24.83 31.68 70.74
C GLU A 189 25.06 32.03 72.23
N SER A 190 25.40 31.01 73.05
CA SER A 190 25.77 31.15 74.48
C SER A 190 27.24 31.46 74.75
N GLY A 191 28.03 31.60 73.63
CA GLY A 191 29.47 31.93 73.77
C GLY A 191 30.37 30.75 74.12
N MET A 192 29.87 29.51 74.15
CA MET A 192 30.59 28.30 74.56
C MET A 192 31.20 27.49 73.39
N ALA A 193 31.03 27.94 72.17
CA ALA A 193 31.65 27.29 70.99
C ALA A 193 32.35 28.35 70.11
N SER A 194 33.43 27.98 69.38
CA SER A 194 34.12 28.82 68.43
C SER A 194 33.39 28.90 67.10
N THR A 195 33.62 30.00 66.31
CA THR A 195 33.08 30.15 64.96
C THR A 195 33.57 29.07 64.06
N GLN A 196 34.85 28.69 64.14
CA GLN A 196 35.44 27.61 63.37
C GLN A 196 34.73 26.25 63.63
N GLN A 197 34.39 25.92 64.86
CA GLN A 197 33.67 24.67 65.21
C GLN A 197 32.27 24.64 64.59
N LEU A 198 31.57 25.77 64.51
CA LEU A 198 30.28 25.88 63.86
C LEU A 198 30.43 25.74 62.36
N GLU A 199 31.37 26.38 61.74
CA GLU A 199 31.65 26.30 60.30
C GLU A 199 32.02 24.86 59.88
N ASP A 200 32.87 24.17 60.65
CA ASP A 200 33.23 22.76 60.43
C ASP A 200 32.01 21.82 60.50
N ALA A 201 31.09 22.08 61.43
CA ALA A 201 29.88 21.31 61.55
C ALA A 201 28.90 21.59 60.40
N GLU A 202 28.83 22.84 59.93
CA GLU A 202 28.04 23.21 58.78
C GLU A 202 28.55 22.53 57.51
N ILE A 203 29.86 22.52 57.28
CA ILE A 203 30.48 21.80 56.16
C ILE A 203 30.15 20.32 56.20
N ARG A 204 30.28 19.69 57.37
CA ARG A 204 29.94 18.25 57.53
C ARG A 204 28.47 17.98 57.21
N ARG A 205 27.55 18.83 57.72
CA ARG A 205 26.12 18.72 57.45
C ARG A 205 25.85 18.86 55.95
N ASN A 206 26.47 19.86 55.26
CA ASN A 206 26.32 20.09 53.85
C ASN A 206 26.85 18.90 53.00
N ASN A 207 28.00 18.32 53.41
CA ASN A 207 28.56 17.14 52.78
C ASN A 207 27.60 15.95 52.92
N ALA A 208 27.11 15.67 54.16
CA ALA A 208 26.14 14.58 54.40
C ALA A 208 24.82 14.79 53.62
N GLN A 209 24.36 16.06 53.45
CA GLN A 209 23.21 16.38 52.62
C GLN A 209 23.45 16.05 51.14
N SER A 210 24.65 16.33 50.64
CA SER A 210 25.06 16.02 49.28
C SER A 210 25.13 14.50 49.04
N ASP A 211 25.68 13.74 49.99
CA ASP A 211 25.74 12.30 49.94
C ASP A 211 24.33 11.66 49.93
N LEU A 212 23.43 12.18 50.78
CA LEU A 212 22.03 11.77 50.77
C LEU A 212 21.34 12.02 49.41
N SER A 213 21.58 13.17 48.84
CA SER A 213 21.04 13.51 47.52
C SER A 213 21.57 12.57 46.43
N ALA A 214 22.86 12.26 46.46
CA ALA A 214 23.47 11.29 45.52
C ALA A 214 22.92 9.89 45.72
N ALA A 215 22.71 9.40 46.95
CA ALA A 215 22.12 8.11 47.24
C ALA A 215 20.65 8.02 46.70
N ARG A 216 19.85 9.05 46.91
CA ARG A 216 18.46 9.14 46.37
C ARG A 216 18.44 9.08 44.85
N THR A 217 19.38 9.71 44.18
CA THR A 217 19.50 9.65 42.72
C THR A 217 19.77 8.21 42.25
N ARG A 218 20.60 7.45 42.97
CA ARG A 218 20.86 6.00 42.64
C ARG A 218 19.60 5.17 42.76
N VAL A 219 18.75 5.39 43.76
CA VAL A 219 17.46 4.70 43.90
C VAL A 219 16.56 4.99 42.71
N VAL A 220 16.46 6.25 42.27
CA VAL A 220 15.67 6.63 41.10
C VAL A 220 16.17 5.89 39.85
N GLN A 221 17.48 5.83 39.64
CA GLN A 221 18.09 5.12 38.51
C GLN A 221 17.80 3.61 38.57
N ALA A 222 17.94 2.97 39.73
CA ALA A 222 17.63 1.55 39.89
C ALA A 222 16.15 1.24 39.66
N ARG A 223 15.22 2.10 40.11
CA ARG A 223 13.79 1.98 39.84
C ARG A 223 13.47 2.08 38.35
N GLN A 224 14.09 3.04 37.65
CA GLN A 224 13.92 3.16 36.21
C GLN A 224 14.40 1.91 35.45
N GLN A 225 15.53 1.31 35.89
CA GLN A 225 16.01 0.07 35.31
C GLN A 225 15.04 -1.08 35.56
N LEU A 226 14.43 -1.16 36.75
CA LEU A 226 13.42 -2.17 37.10
C LEU A 226 12.17 -2.01 36.22
N GLU A 227 11.70 -0.79 36.01
CA GLU A 227 10.55 -0.55 35.11
C GLU A 227 10.82 -0.98 33.67
N ARG A 228 12.07 -0.82 33.20
CA ARG A 228 12.48 -1.24 31.85
C ARG A 228 12.53 -2.76 31.66
N THR A 229 12.42 -3.55 32.72
CA THR A 229 12.26 -5.02 32.61
C THR A 229 10.83 -5.41 32.20
N LEU A 230 9.89 -4.48 32.26
CA LEU A 230 8.48 -4.68 31.99
C LEU A 230 8.11 -3.99 30.66
N ALA A 231 8.06 -4.75 29.56
CA ALA A 231 7.61 -4.20 28.30
C ALA A 231 6.09 -4.08 28.29
N ARG A 232 5.58 -2.84 28.18
CA ARG A 232 4.16 -2.51 28.22
C ARG A 232 3.69 -1.89 26.91
N ALA A 233 2.40 -2.11 26.60
CA ALA A 233 1.76 -1.52 25.42
C ALA A 233 1.64 0.00 25.57
N PRO A 234 2.15 0.81 24.61
CA PRO A 234 2.07 2.27 24.65
C PRO A 234 0.67 2.81 24.34
N PHE A 235 -0.14 2.05 23.63
CA PHE A 235 -1.51 2.36 23.25
C PHE A 235 -2.35 1.07 23.13
N ALA A 236 -3.65 1.21 23.04
CA ALA A 236 -4.57 0.08 22.80
C ALA A 236 -4.48 -0.36 21.34
N GLY A 237 -4.39 -1.66 21.09
CA GLY A 237 -4.23 -2.22 19.75
C GLY A 237 -4.21 -3.73 19.72
N ILE A 238 -3.52 -4.29 18.74
CA ILE A 238 -3.35 -5.73 18.53
C ILE A 238 -1.85 -6.02 18.37
N VAL A 239 -1.39 -7.14 18.95
CA VAL A 239 -0.03 -7.65 18.71
C VAL A 239 0.04 -8.17 17.28
N SER A 240 0.84 -7.50 16.44
CA SER A 240 1.04 -7.91 15.04
C SER A 240 2.12 -8.96 14.87
N GLU A 241 3.15 -8.93 15.71
CA GLU A 241 4.28 -9.85 15.60
C GLU A 241 4.97 -10.04 16.95
N ARG A 242 5.28 -11.28 17.30
CA ARG A 242 6.09 -11.66 18.44
C ARG A 242 7.46 -12.16 17.98
N LYS A 243 8.52 -11.54 18.49
CA LYS A 243 9.93 -11.82 18.10
C LYS A 243 10.73 -12.57 19.17
N VAL A 244 10.14 -12.80 20.34
CA VAL A 244 10.82 -13.47 21.47
C VAL A 244 9.94 -14.52 22.12
N SER A 245 10.59 -15.52 22.71
CA SER A 245 9.96 -16.59 23.49
C SER A 245 10.49 -16.60 24.91
N PRO A 246 9.74 -17.16 25.89
CA PRO A 246 10.27 -17.40 27.22
C PRO A 246 11.55 -18.24 27.16
N GLY A 247 12.58 -17.82 27.92
CA GLY A 247 13.92 -18.40 27.90
C GLY A 247 14.90 -17.72 26.92
N ASP A 248 14.44 -16.89 26.01
CA ASP A 248 15.32 -16.13 25.12
C ASP A 248 16.11 -15.06 25.89
N THR A 249 17.35 -14.82 25.47
CA THR A 249 18.10 -13.66 25.96
C THR A 249 17.78 -12.44 25.09
N ALA A 250 17.23 -11.41 25.73
CA ALA A 250 17.01 -10.11 25.12
C ALA A 250 18.18 -9.19 25.45
N GLN A 251 18.91 -8.74 24.43
CA GLN A 251 19.89 -7.68 24.54
C GLN A 251 19.23 -6.33 24.30
N VAL A 252 19.82 -5.24 24.78
CA VAL A 252 19.33 -3.88 24.52
C VAL A 252 19.16 -3.66 23.03
N GLY A 253 17.98 -3.19 22.61
CA GLY A 253 17.62 -2.98 21.22
C GLY A 253 16.99 -4.18 20.49
N LYS A 254 17.01 -5.39 21.07
CA LYS A 254 16.33 -6.58 20.49
C LYS A 254 14.82 -6.35 20.46
N GLU A 255 14.21 -6.56 19.29
CA GLU A 255 12.75 -6.50 19.14
C GLU A 255 12.09 -7.61 19.97
N LEU A 256 11.07 -7.22 20.74
CA LEU A 256 10.29 -8.13 21.58
C LEU A 256 8.95 -8.45 20.91
N LEU A 257 8.16 -7.41 20.67
CA LEU A 257 6.83 -7.48 20.05
C LEU A 257 6.57 -6.24 19.22
N LYS A 258 5.66 -6.37 18.26
CA LYS A 258 5.08 -5.23 17.53
C LYS A 258 3.60 -5.10 17.87
N VAL A 259 3.19 -3.90 18.17
CA VAL A 259 1.79 -3.55 18.44
C VAL A 259 1.33 -2.54 17.40
N MET A 260 0.14 -2.75 16.85
CA MET A 260 -0.49 -1.84 15.91
C MET A 260 -1.94 -1.53 16.31
N ASP A 261 -2.41 -0.35 15.95
CA ASP A 261 -3.80 0.01 16.11
C ASP A 261 -4.56 -0.22 14.79
N PRO A 262 -5.45 -1.23 14.72
CA PRO A 262 -6.20 -1.54 13.51
C PRO A 262 -7.20 -0.46 13.11
N ASN A 263 -7.51 0.50 14.00
CA ASN A 263 -8.40 1.61 13.72
C ASN A 263 -7.67 2.84 13.17
N SER A 264 -6.35 2.78 13.05
CA SER A 264 -5.50 3.86 12.53
C SER A 264 -4.90 3.55 11.15
N MET A 265 -5.58 2.73 10.35
CA MET A 265 -5.09 2.39 9.02
C MET A 265 -5.13 3.59 8.10
N ARG A 266 -4.09 3.72 7.28
CA ARG A 266 -3.98 4.71 6.22
C ARG A 266 -3.42 4.05 4.96
N PHE A 267 -3.67 4.64 3.81
CA PHE A 267 -3.06 4.23 2.57
C PHE A 267 -1.79 5.08 2.34
N GLU A 268 -0.65 4.42 2.31
CA GLU A 268 0.65 5.01 1.94
C GLU A 268 0.86 4.73 0.45
N GLY A 269 0.48 5.71 -0.36
CA GLY A 269 0.53 5.62 -1.80
C GLY A 269 1.76 6.31 -2.37
N LEU A 270 2.22 5.85 -3.50
CA LEU A 270 3.35 6.37 -4.26
C LEU A 270 2.83 6.95 -5.58
N VAL A 271 3.19 8.18 -5.88
CA VAL A 271 2.85 8.90 -7.10
C VAL A 271 4.14 9.30 -7.81
N SER A 272 4.18 9.23 -9.15
CA SER A 272 5.34 9.71 -9.92
C SER A 272 5.64 11.18 -9.62
N ALA A 273 6.92 11.54 -9.51
CA ALA A 273 7.34 12.91 -9.31
C ALA A 273 6.88 13.85 -10.44
N ASP A 274 6.72 13.33 -11.66
CA ASP A 274 6.25 14.12 -12.81
C ASP A 274 4.76 14.53 -12.65
N ALA A 275 3.98 13.71 -11.96
CA ALA A 275 2.54 13.93 -11.77
C ALA A 275 2.18 14.54 -10.41
N ILE A 276 3.15 14.66 -9.49
CA ILE A 276 2.88 15.11 -8.11
C ILE A 276 2.38 16.56 -8.03
N THR A 277 2.70 17.39 -9.02
CA THR A 277 2.26 18.78 -9.09
C THR A 277 0.73 18.92 -9.19
N GLU A 278 0.06 17.90 -9.69
CA GLU A 278 -1.39 17.83 -9.80
C GLU A 278 -2.07 17.40 -8.50
N VAL A 279 -1.31 16.81 -7.57
CA VAL A 279 -1.82 16.29 -6.31
C VAL A 279 -1.79 17.36 -5.24
N LYS A 280 -2.91 17.57 -4.55
CA LYS A 280 -3.06 18.53 -3.47
C LYS A 280 -3.68 17.88 -2.24
N VAL A 281 -3.32 18.38 -1.07
CA VAL A 281 -3.95 17.97 0.19
C VAL A 281 -5.45 18.27 0.13
N GLY A 282 -6.26 17.32 0.59
CA GLY A 282 -7.73 17.39 0.60
C GLY A 282 -8.40 16.81 -0.65
N GLN A 283 -7.65 16.40 -1.67
CA GLN A 283 -8.21 15.72 -2.83
C GLN A 283 -8.70 14.32 -2.46
N ALA A 284 -9.79 13.89 -3.10
CA ALA A 284 -10.32 12.55 -2.98
C ALA A 284 -9.41 11.55 -3.73
N VAL A 285 -9.28 10.38 -3.17
CA VAL A 285 -8.57 9.25 -3.78
C VAL A 285 -9.50 8.05 -3.74
N ASN A 286 -9.76 7.45 -4.90
CA ASN A 286 -10.48 6.21 -5.00
C ASN A 286 -9.50 5.10 -5.33
N PHE A 287 -9.53 4.01 -4.56
CA PHE A 287 -8.58 2.92 -4.72
C PHE A 287 -9.20 1.58 -4.34
N GLN A 288 -8.65 0.53 -4.90
CA GLN A 288 -8.99 -0.85 -4.61
C GLN A 288 -7.89 -1.48 -3.77
N VAL A 289 -8.26 -2.30 -2.79
CA VAL A 289 -7.34 -3.01 -1.91
C VAL A 289 -7.33 -4.48 -2.31
N SER A 290 -6.15 -5.01 -2.63
CA SER A 290 -5.98 -6.41 -2.99
C SER A 290 -6.44 -7.32 -1.85
N GLY A 291 -7.26 -8.33 -2.19
CA GLY A 291 -7.81 -9.25 -1.20
C GLY A 291 -9.13 -8.81 -0.55
N SER A 292 -9.63 -7.59 -0.82
CA SER A 292 -10.92 -7.10 -0.29
C SER A 292 -12.10 -7.30 -1.26
N GLY A 293 -11.91 -8.07 -2.35
CA GLY A 293 -12.92 -8.25 -3.39
C GLY A 293 -13.14 -6.98 -4.23
N PRO A 294 -14.29 -6.83 -4.88
CA PRO A 294 -14.57 -5.68 -5.75
C PRO A 294 -14.91 -4.39 -5.00
N GLN A 295 -14.66 -4.33 -3.70
CA GLN A 295 -14.97 -3.17 -2.87
C GLN A 295 -14.00 -2.04 -3.17
N GLU A 296 -14.55 -0.87 -3.57
CA GLU A 296 -13.80 0.37 -3.68
C GLU A 296 -13.74 1.08 -2.32
N PHE A 297 -12.55 1.59 -2.03
CA PHE A 297 -12.30 2.43 -0.87
C PHE A 297 -12.08 3.88 -1.33
N SER A 298 -12.54 4.80 -0.53
CA SER A 298 -12.31 6.22 -0.74
C SER A 298 -11.62 6.84 0.45
N GLY A 299 -10.76 7.81 0.18
CA GLY A 299 -10.04 8.55 1.20
C GLY A 299 -9.71 9.95 0.73
N LEU A 300 -9.07 10.73 1.60
CA LEU A 300 -8.60 12.07 1.31
C LEU A 300 -7.08 12.13 1.47
N VAL A 301 -6.41 12.84 0.56
CA VAL A 301 -4.99 13.13 0.69
C VAL A 301 -4.77 13.98 1.94
N LYS A 302 -4.14 13.41 2.94
CA LYS A 302 -3.84 14.08 4.23
C LYS A 302 -2.50 14.80 4.19
N ARG A 303 -1.50 14.18 3.56
CA ARG A 303 -0.14 14.69 3.49
C ARG A 303 0.58 14.19 2.25
N ILE A 304 1.42 15.04 1.69
CA ILE A 304 2.35 14.72 0.61
C ILE A 304 3.76 14.87 1.20
N ASN A 305 4.59 13.86 1.01
CA ASN A 305 5.98 13.92 1.46
C ASN A 305 6.73 14.95 0.60
N PRO A 306 7.45 15.92 1.18
CA PRO A 306 8.19 16.93 0.41
C PRO A 306 9.41 16.37 -0.33
N SER A 307 9.76 15.12 -0.10
CA SER A 307 10.94 14.45 -0.65
C SER A 307 10.53 13.31 -1.57
N ALA A 308 11.07 13.28 -2.79
CA ALA A 308 10.95 12.13 -3.68
C ALA A 308 12.05 11.09 -3.37
N ASN A 309 11.73 9.83 -3.52
CA ASN A 309 12.71 8.75 -3.46
C ASN A 309 13.63 8.84 -4.69
N ALA A 310 14.94 8.96 -4.47
CA ALA A 310 15.92 9.17 -5.54
C ALA A 310 16.03 7.96 -6.50
N ALA A 311 15.80 6.74 -6.02
CA ALA A 311 15.89 5.54 -6.83
C ALA A 311 14.64 5.29 -7.68
N THR A 312 13.43 5.49 -7.11
CA THR A 312 12.16 5.20 -7.80
C THR A 312 11.55 6.42 -8.46
N ARG A 313 12.00 7.64 -8.13
CA ARG A 313 11.42 8.93 -8.56
C ARG A 313 9.94 9.06 -8.20
N GLN A 314 9.55 8.49 -7.08
CA GLN A 314 8.19 8.54 -6.57
C GLN A 314 8.13 9.37 -5.30
N VAL A 315 7.01 10.04 -5.11
CA VAL A 315 6.67 10.82 -3.92
C VAL A 315 5.63 10.06 -3.13
N GLU A 316 5.84 9.96 -1.83
CA GLU A 316 4.88 9.31 -0.93
C GLU A 316 3.74 10.26 -0.60
N VAL A 317 2.54 9.78 -0.76
CA VAL A 317 1.28 10.47 -0.47
C VAL A 317 0.50 9.67 0.57
N MET A 318 0.19 10.30 1.69
CA MET A 318 -0.60 9.68 2.75
C MET A 318 -2.07 9.99 2.56
N VAL A 319 -2.87 8.95 2.45
CA VAL A 319 -4.32 9.04 2.27
C VAL A 319 -5.01 8.48 3.50
N GLU A 320 -5.88 9.29 4.10
CA GLU A 320 -6.74 8.91 5.22
C GLU A 320 -8.05 8.33 4.70
N PHE A 321 -8.48 7.20 5.24
CA PHE A 321 -9.75 6.58 4.85
C PHE A 321 -10.94 7.43 5.29
N ALA A 322 -12.01 7.37 4.53
CA ALA A 322 -13.30 7.86 4.99
C ALA A 322 -13.76 7.05 6.22
N ALA A 323 -14.32 7.74 7.21
CA ALA A 323 -14.65 7.16 8.51
C ALA A 323 -15.45 5.85 8.40
N GLY A 324 -14.97 4.82 9.10
CA GLY A 324 -15.67 3.53 9.24
C GLY A 324 -15.51 2.54 8.08
N LYS A 325 -14.74 2.87 7.03
CA LYS A 325 -14.54 2.02 5.84
C LYS A 325 -13.08 1.61 5.64
N GLN A 326 -12.32 1.42 6.70
CA GLN A 326 -10.91 1.05 6.59
C GLN A 326 -10.73 -0.48 6.67
N PRO A 327 -9.78 -1.07 5.90
CA PRO A 327 -9.40 -2.46 6.07
C PRO A 327 -8.71 -2.66 7.42
N ARG A 328 -8.90 -3.82 8.04
CA ARG A 328 -8.31 -4.13 9.35
C ARG A 328 -6.93 -4.78 9.25
N LEU A 329 -6.50 -5.14 8.05
CA LEU A 329 -5.23 -5.80 7.78
C LEU A 329 -4.22 -4.79 7.25
N ALA A 330 -3.05 -4.75 7.87
CA ALA A 330 -1.90 -3.99 7.39
C ALA A 330 -1.13 -4.77 6.32
N GLY A 331 -0.37 -4.06 5.48
CA GLY A 331 0.48 -4.66 4.46
C GLY A 331 -0.23 -5.03 3.15
N LEU A 332 -1.54 -4.81 3.05
CA LEU A 332 -2.26 -5.06 1.81
C LEU A 332 -1.86 -4.04 0.74
N TYR A 333 -1.65 -4.52 -0.48
CA TYR A 333 -1.43 -3.67 -1.65
C TYR A 333 -2.71 -2.96 -2.05
N ALA A 334 -2.60 -1.71 -2.45
CA ALA A 334 -3.71 -0.94 -2.96
C ALA A 334 -3.27 -0.12 -4.19
N GLU A 335 -4.20 0.02 -5.13
CA GLU A 335 -4.01 0.83 -6.33
C GLU A 335 -5.25 1.66 -6.62
N GLY A 336 -5.05 2.86 -7.14
CA GLY A 336 -6.15 3.76 -7.41
C GLY A 336 -5.72 5.00 -8.18
N ARG A 337 -6.55 6.05 -8.09
CA ARG A 337 -6.30 7.35 -8.72
C ARG A 337 -6.65 8.48 -7.77
N VAL A 338 -5.87 9.55 -7.86
CA VAL A 338 -6.15 10.80 -7.17
C VAL A 338 -7.12 11.62 -8.04
N GLU A 339 -8.23 12.07 -7.50
CA GLU A 339 -9.16 12.92 -8.23
C GLU A 339 -8.62 14.36 -8.33
N THR A 340 -8.01 14.69 -9.46
CA THR A 340 -7.49 16.06 -9.70
C THR A 340 -8.51 16.94 -10.39
N SER A 341 -9.35 16.38 -11.25
CA SER A 341 -10.44 17.09 -11.92
C SER A 341 -11.66 16.19 -12.10
N ARG A 342 -12.83 16.72 -11.84
CA ARG A 342 -14.10 16.11 -12.22
C ARG A 342 -14.58 16.83 -13.47
N ARG A 343 -14.57 16.13 -14.60
CA ARG A 343 -15.17 16.61 -15.85
C ARG A 343 -16.39 15.74 -16.10
N ASN A 344 -17.53 16.39 -16.34
CA ASN A 344 -18.65 15.67 -16.90
C ASN A 344 -18.29 15.29 -18.33
N ALA A 345 -18.16 14.02 -18.59
CA ALA A 345 -17.87 13.48 -19.89
C ALA A 345 -18.97 12.49 -20.27
N LEU A 346 -19.31 12.48 -21.55
CA LEU A 346 -20.22 11.49 -22.06
C LEU A 346 -19.47 10.16 -22.17
N MET A 347 -19.97 9.15 -21.49
CA MET A 347 -19.33 7.83 -21.40
C MET A 347 -20.10 6.80 -22.20
N VAL A 348 -19.38 5.96 -22.95
CA VAL A 348 -19.97 4.86 -23.71
C VAL A 348 -19.38 3.52 -23.24
N PRO A 349 -20.23 2.53 -22.88
CA PRO A 349 -19.76 1.21 -22.51
C PRO A 349 -19.01 0.53 -23.65
N ALA A 350 -17.89 -0.12 -23.32
CA ALA A 350 -17.05 -0.83 -24.30
C ALA A 350 -17.85 -1.85 -25.13
N MET A 351 -18.87 -2.47 -24.51
CA MET A 351 -19.74 -3.45 -25.17
C MET A 351 -20.69 -2.85 -26.23
N ALA A 352 -20.95 -1.53 -26.19
CA ALA A 352 -21.78 -0.84 -27.19
C ALA A 352 -20.97 -0.40 -28.41
N LEU A 353 -19.64 -0.61 -28.39
CA LEU A 353 -18.74 -0.24 -29.45
C LEU A 353 -18.48 -1.40 -30.39
N ALA A 354 -18.55 -1.12 -31.70
CA ALA A 354 -18.10 -2.05 -32.73
C ALA A 354 -16.89 -1.48 -33.46
N ARG A 355 -15.97 -2.33 -33.89
CA ARG A 355 -14.76 -1.96 -34.63
C ARG A 355 -14.78 -2.54 -36.03
N GLU A 356 -14.39 -1.74 -36.98
CA GLU A 356 -14.19 -2.16 -38.36
C GLU A 356 -12.86 -1.55 -38.86
N GLY A 357 -11.82 -2.35 -38.92
CA GLY A 357 -10.46 -1.87 -39.13
C GLY A 357 -10.04 -0.92 -38.00
N ASP A 358 -9.58 0.29 -38.36
CA ASP A 358 -9.14 1.33 -37.42
C ASP A 358 -10.27 2.23 -36.91
N LYS A 359 -11.49 2.07 -37.43
CA LYS A 359 -12.63 2.91 -37.04
C LYS A 359 -13.47 2.25 -35.98
N VAL A 360 -13.84 3.08 -34.97
CA VAL A 360 -14.79 2.68 -33.94
C VAL A 360 -16.11 3.35 -34.20
N TYR A 361 -17.20 2.61 -34.08
CA TYR A 361 -18.53 3.11 -34.29
C TYR A 361 -19.51 2.52 -33.26
N ALA A 362 -20.63 3.22 -33.08
CA ALA A 362 -21.78 2.73 -32.33
C ALA A 362 -23.05 2.78 -33.17
N TRP A 363 -24.04 1.99 -32.76
CA TRP A 363 -25.35 1.97 -33.37
C TRP A 363 -26.33 2.76 -32.50
N ARG A 364 -26.75 3.92 -33.00
CA ARG A 364 -27.72 4.79 -32.33
C ARG A 364 -29.12 4.50 -32.85
N LEU A 365 -30.06 4.36 -31.90
CA LEU A 365 -31.48 4.29 -32.21
C LEU A 365 -32.06 5.70 -32.28
N GLN A 366 -32.49 6.09 -33.46
CA GLN A 366 -33.15 7.38 -33.73
C GLN A 366 -34.35 7.18 -34.65
N ASP A 367 -35.48 7.78 -34.33
CA ASP A 367 -36.73 7.73 -35.12
C ASP A 367 -37.20 6.28 -35.47
N GLY A 368 -36.94 5.33 -34.58
CA GLY A 368 -37.31 3.92 -34.79
C GLY A 368 -36.42 3.15 -35.76
N ALA A 369 -35.25 3.70 -36.13
CA ALA A 369 -34.27 3.04 -36.98
C ALA A 369 -32.87 3.09 -36.33
N VAL A 370 -32.00 2.15 -36.68
CA VAL A 370 -30.60 2.14 -36.24
C VAL A 370 -29.71 2.86 -37.23
N HIS A 371 -28.87 3.75 -36.71
CA HIS A 371 -27.89 4.52 -37.48
C HIS A 371 -26.48 4.23 -36.98
N LYS A 372 -25.57 3.93 -37.90
CA LYS A 372 -24.15 3.70 -37.64
C LYS A 372 -23.43 5.02 -37.53
N LEU A 373 -22.88 5.35 -36.36
CA LEU A 373 -22.14 6.58 -36.12
C LEU A 373 -20.66 6.27 -35.84
N SER A 374 -19.79 6.96 -36.58
CA SER A 374 -18.35 6.91 -36.30
C SER A 374 -18.06 7.78 -35.09
N LEU A 375 -17.28 7.24 -34.16
CA LEU A 375 -16.98 7.90 -32.89
C LEU A 375 -15.51 8.29 -32.80
N ALA A 376 -15.26 9.45 -32.24
CA ALA A 376 -13.95 9.83 -31.73
C ALA A 376 -13.94 9.52 -30.23
N LEU A 377 -13.13 8.51 -29.82
CA LEU A 377 -13.01 8.10 -28.44
C LEU A 377 -11.80 8.77 -27.80
N GLY A 378 -11.96 9.14 -26.54
CA GLY A 378 -10.90 9.66 -25.68
C GLY A 378 -10.36 8.60 -24.71
N GLU A 379 -10.06 9.04 -23.51
CA GLU A 379 -9.51 8.22 -22.44
C GLU A 379 -10.53 7.14 -22.00
N ARG A 380 -10.01 5.98 -21.63
CA ARG A 380 -10.82 4.90 -21.07
C ARG A 380 -10.92 5.04 -19.56
N ASP A 381 -12.12 5.02 -19.01
CA ASP A 381 -12.31 4.90 -17.54
C ASP A 381 -11.84 3.53 -17.06
N ALA A 382 -10.86 3.52 -16.18
CA ALA A 382 -10.30 2.29 -15.65
C ALA A 382 -11.26 1.57 -14.68
N ARG A 383 -12.29 2.25 -14.13
CA ARG A 383 -13.25 1.69 -13.16
C ARG A 383 -14.31 0.83 -13.82
N HIS A 384 -14.95 1.36 -14.85
CA HIS A 384 -16.06 0.71 -15.53
C HIS A 384 -15.66 0.13 -16.89
N GLY A 385 -14.49 0.54 -17.40
CA GLY A 385 -14.00 0.13 -18.71
C GLY A 385 -14.65 0.90 -19.87
N ASP A 386 -15.42 1.94 -19.56
CA ASP A 386 -16.12 2.78 -20.50
C ASP A 386 -15.17 3.77 -21.17
N PHE A 387 -15.53 4.25 -22.36
CA PHE A 387 -14.74 5.22 -23.10
C PHE A 387 -15.40 6.60 -23.08
N VAL A 388 -14.58 7.63 -22.93
CA VAL A 388 -15.03 9.02 -23.14
C VAL A 388 -15.35 9.24 -24.59
N VAL A 389 -16.49 9.83 -24.89
CA VAL A 389 -16.86 10.25 -26.24
C VAL A 389 -16.40 11.70 -26.42
N LEU A 390 -15.50 11.92 -27.41
CA LEU A 390 -15.04 13.25 -27.76
C LEU A 390 -15.95 13.89 -28.80
N ASP A 391 -16.48 13.08 -29.75
CA ASP A 391 -17.37 13.53 -30.81
C ASP A 391 -18.24 12.38 -31.32
N GLY A 392 -19.42 12.72 -31.86
CA GLY A 392 -20.33 11.81 -32.54
C GLY A 392 -21.59 11.41 -31.77
N LEU A 393 -21.69 11.65 -30.46
CA LEU A 393 -22.85 11.33 -29.64
C LEU A 393 -23.22 12.48 -28.70
N HIS A 394 -24.49 12.51 -28.29
CA HIS A 394 -25.05 13.50 -27.36
C HIS A 394 -25.67 12.81 -26.15
N GLU A 395 -25.78 13.58 -25.07
CA GLU A 395 -26.48 13.11 -23.86
C GLU A 395 -27.95 12.80 -24.19
N GLY A 396 -28.40 11.61 -23.73
CA GLY A 396 -29.74 11.13 -24.03
C GLY A 396 -29.83 10.20 -25.25
N ASP A 397 -28.76 10.08 -26.05
CA ASP A 397 -28.73 9.14 -27.18
C ASP A 397 -28.88 7.69 -26.66
N ARG A 398 -29.66 6.89 -27.41
CA ARG A 398 -29.88 5.47 -27.13
C ARG A 398 -29.03 4.63 -28.04
N LEU A 399 -28.17 3.80 -27.48
CA LEU A 399 -27.29 2.90 -28.23
C LEU A 399 -27.69 1.45 -28.04
N ILE A 400 -27.40 0.63 -29.05
CA ILE A 400 -27.49 -0.82 -28.91
C ILE A 400 -26.31 -1.31 -28.08
N ARG A 401 -26.59 -2.02 -26.98
CA ARG A 401 -25.58 -2.49 -26.02
C ARG A 401 -24.60 -3.49 -26.63
N ASN A 402 -25.10 -4.43 -27.45
CA ASN A 402 -24.29 -5.49 -28.06
C ASN A 402 -24.56 -5.50 -29.58
N PRO A 403 -23.91 -4.61 -30.36
CA PRO A 403 -24.13 -4.59 -31.79
C PRO A 403 -23.61 -5.85 -32.46
N THR A 404 -24.49 -6.54 -33.22
CA THR A 404 -24.14 -7.72 -34.01
C THR A 404 -23.72 -7.31 -35.44
N ALA A 405 -22.91 -8.14 -36.08
CA ALA A 405 -22.47 -7.89 -37.46
C ALA A 405 -23.61 -7.89 -38.50
N ALA A 406 -24.81 -8.33 -38.09
CA ALA A 406 -25.98 -8.43 -38.97
C ALA A 406 -26.77 -7.10 -39.07
N LEU A 407 -26.44 -6.09 -38.26
CA LEU A 407 -27.11 -4.77 -38.27
C LEU A 407 -26.83 -4.02 -39.58
N LYS A 408 -27.87 -3.45 -40.14
CA LYS A 408 -27.79 -2.64 -41.37
C LYS A 408 -28.21 -1.19 -41.11
N GLU A 409 -27.56 -0.26 -41.77
CA GLU A 409 -27.92 1.17 -41.71
C GLU A 409 -29.36 1.39 -42.09
N GLY A 410 -30.12 2.16 -41.30
CA GLY A 410 -31.54 2.44 -41.55
C GLY A 410 -32.50 1.31 -41.24
N GLN A 411 -32.07 0.21 -40.62
CA GLN A 411 -32.95 -0.92 -40.28
C GLN A 411 -33.95 -0.49 -39.20
N LYS A 412 -35.24 -0.74 -39.46
CA LYS A 412 -36.32 -0.44 -38.51
C LYS A 412 -36.22 -1.35 -37.27
N VAL A 413 -36.42 -0.74 -36.11
CA VAL A 413 -36.44 -1.41 -34.83
C VAL A 413 -37.82 -1.34 -34.21
N GLU A 414 -38.32 -2.48 -33.78
CA GLU A 414 -39.51 -2.58 -32.95
C GLU A 414 -39.08 -2.91 -31.50
N LEU A 415 -39.46 -2.07 -30.56
CA LEU A 415 -39.19 -2.33 -29.15
C LEU A 415 -40.15 -3.41 -28.66
N ARG A 416 -39.61 -4.51 -28.20
CA ARG A 416 -40.39 -5.54 -27.52
C ARG A 416 -40.88 -4.99 -26.21
N ALA A 417 -42.20 -4.94 -26.02
CA ALA A 417 -42.75 -4.56 -24.72
C ALA A 417 -42.18 -5.48 -23.63
N ALA A 418 -41.65 -4.89 -22.56
CA ALA A 418 -41.15 -5.67 -21.42
C ALA A 418 -42.29 -6.60 -20.95
N ALA A 419 -42.07 -7.90 -21.02
CA ALA A 419 -43.00 -8.88 -20.43
C ALA A 419 -43.05 -8.55 -18.93
N ALA A 420 -44.19 -8.03 -18.46
CA ALA A 420 -44.42 -7.83 -17.05
C ALA A 420 -44.22 -9.18 -16.35
N ILE A 421 -43.14 -9.29 -15.57
CA ILE A 421 -42.96 -10.44 -14.67
C ILE A 421 -44.10 -10.36 -13.67
N ALA A 422 -45.16 -11.12 -13.93
CA ALA A 422 -46.26 -11.28 -12.97
C ALA A 422 -45.65 -11.82 -11.67
N PRO A 423 -45.90 -11.22 -10.50
CA PRO A 423 -45.42 -11.77 -9.26
C PRO A 423 -46.04 -13.17 -9.10
N LEU A 424 -45.22 -14.18 -8.92
CA LEU A 424 -45.64 -15.53 -8.57
C LEU A 424 -46.41 -15.41 -7.26
N ALA A 425 -47.71 -15.44 -7.34
CA ALA A 425 -48.58 -15.49 -6.18
C ALA A 425 -48.16 -16.73 -5.36
N ALA A 426 -47.72 -16.48 -4.14
CA ALA A 426 -47.48 -17.48 -3.14
C ALA A 426 -48.75 -18.28 -2.93
N ALA A 427 -48.81 -19.50 -3.49
CA ALA A 427 -49.83 -20.46 -3.14
C ALA A 427 -49.58 -20.90 -1.69
N SER A 428 -50.30 -20.27 -0.77
CA SER A 428 -50.44 -20.72 0.60
C SER A 428 -51.02 -22.11 0.60
N ALA A 429 -50.24 -23.10 0.95
CA ALA A 429 -50.72 -24.43 1.31
C ALA A 429 -51.37 -24.36 2.68
N ALA A 430 -52.69 -24.24 2.69
CA ALA A 430 -53.52 -24.73 3.78
C ALA A 430 -53.63 -26.25 3.63
N GLY A 431 -53.35 -26.98 4.70
CA GLY A 431 -53.62 -28.40 4.72
C GLY A 431 -52.93 -29.16 5.84
N LYS A 432 -53.63 -29.20 6.98
CA LYS A 432 -53.60 -30.21 8.05
C LYS A 432 -52.32 -30.47 8.80
#